data_545a99f1139595b9418f3b0c5e8c145d
#
_entry.id   545a99f1139595b9418f3b0c5e8c145d
#
_cell.length_a   1.000
_cell.length_b   1.000
_cell.length_c   1.000
_cell.angle_alpha   90.00
_cell.angle_beta   90.00
_cell.angle_gamma   90.00
#
_symmetry.space_group_name_H-M   'P 1'
#
loop_
_entity.id
_entity.type
_entity.pdbx_description
1 polymer ?
#
loop_
_entity_poly.entity_id
_entity_poly.type
_entity_poly.pdbx_seq_one_letter_code
_entity_poly.pdbx_strand_id
1 'polypeptide(L)'
;MIEDIPNINLMNDSFNKQTISMNGSLIKQRISVSYGIDNNYTYPTLVSMISILENSSSYTFYTFHLLVQKNIFKKENIEKFMHLEKKYNRCKINIIELTNENLSNANKNRYPIEAYYRLLLPILIVDIDRIIYLDADTLVFTDLTEMINLEMNNSLILGFVDNGYKNAEQYGIKTYLYITSGVLLINLKEMRKENITQKFFEFMENNKNNLIQEDQTIINIVLHGKIGFLPPKFGI
;
A
#
# COMPACT_ATOMS: atom_id res chain seq x y z
N MET A 1 9.09 -25.50 -1.81
CA MET A 1 8.80 -25.84 -0.41
C MET A 1 8.65 -24.51 0.30
N ILE A 2 7.40 -24.17 0.63
CA ILE A 2 7.04 -22.96 1.40
C ILE A 2 6.89 -23.49 2.84
N GLU A 3 8.01 -23.68 3.52
CA GLU A 3 8.06 -23.88 4.96
C GLU A 3 8.91 -22.74 5.49
N ASP A 4 8.38 -22.03 6.51
CA ASP A 4 8.97 -20.91 7.24
C ASP A 4 8.73 -19.50 6.73
N ILE A 5 7.43 -19.10 6.66
CA ILE A 5 7.09 -17.71 6.95
C ILE A 5 7.01 -17.61 8.48
N PRO A 6 7.94 -16.87 9.15
CA PRO A 6 7.90 -16.75 10.59
C PRO A 6 6.57 -16.12 11.02
N ASN A 7 6.00 -16.66 12.12
CA ASN A 7 4.75 -16.24 12.74
C ASN A 7 4.60 -14.70 12.74
N ILE A 8 3.78 -14.19 11.84
CA ILE A 8 3.27 -12.83 11.90
C ILE A 8 2.19 -12.90 12.99
N ASN A 9 2.42 -12.24 14.13
CA ASN A 9 1.39 -12.02 15.12
C ASN A 9 0.30 -11.11 14.53
N LEU A 10 -0.58 -11.70 13.74
CA LEU A 10 -1.85 -11.10 13.36
C LEU A 10 -2.72 -11.13 14.62
N MET A 11 -2.95 -9.99 15.23
CA MET A 11 -4.09 -9.85 16.12
C MET A 11 -5.35 -10.06 15.26
N ASN A 12 -5.80 -11.31 15.22
CA ASN A 12 -7.05 -11.72 14.60
C ASN A 12 -8.21 -11.10 15.36
N ASP A 13 -8.66 -9.93 14.93
CA ASP A 13 -10.03 -9.51 15.15
C ASP A 13 -10.84 -9.89 13.89
N SER A 14 -11.60 -10.96 14.01
CA SER A 14 -12.60 -11.39 13.03
C SER A 14 -13.63 -10.28 12.81
N PHE A 15 -13.44 -9.48 11.76
CA PHE A 15 -14.41 -8.45 11.40
C PHE A 15 -15.58 -9.05 10.64
N ASN A 16 -16.60 -9.45 11.41
CA ASN A 16 -17.95 -9.70 10.88
C ASN A 16 -18.48 -8.42 10.20
N LYS A 17 -19.21 -8.62 9.09
CA LYS A 17 -20.00 -7.61 8.37
C LYS A 17 -21.14 -7.03 9.26
N GLN A 18 -20.80 -6.38 10.37
CA GLN A 18 -21.78 -5.66 11.17
C GLN A 18 -21.62 -4.15 10.92
N THR A 19 -22.71 -3.54 10.53
CA THR A 19 -22.91 -2.09 10.48
C THR A 19 -22.75 -1.56 11.90
N ILE A 20 -21.55 -1.10 12.28
CA ILE A 20 -21.31 -0.54 13.60
C ILE A 20 -21.76 0.91 13.55
N SER A 21 -22.78 1.21 14.34
CA SER A 21 -23.15 2.58 14.68
C SER A 21 -22.13 3.10 15.71
N MET A 22 -21.23 3.98 15.30
CA MET A 22 -20.47 4.81 16.23
C MET A 22 -21.17 6.15 16.33
N ASN A 23 -21.59 6.53 17.53
CA ASN A 23 -22.30 7.80 17.83
C ASN A 23 -23.56 8.08 16.97
N GLY A 24 -24.35 7.04 16.63
CA GLY A 24 -25.59 7.21 15.86
C GLY A 24 -25.42 7.44 14.36
N SER A 25 -24.21 7.45 13.83
CA SER A 25 -23.94 7.60 12.39
C SER A 25 -23.79 6.25 11.72
N LEU A 26 -24.53 6.02 10.62
CA LEU A 26 -24.43 4.80 9.82
C LEU A 26 -23.19 4.85 8.95
N ILE A 27 -22.17 4.02 9.22
CA ILE A 27 -21.02 3.87 8.32
C ILE A 27 -21.48 3.18 7.04
N LYS A 28 -21.33 3.86 5.91
CA LYS A 28 -21.73 3.39 4.58
C LYS A 28 -20.58 2.77 3.79
N GLN A 29 -19.35 3.23 4.04
CA GLN A 29 -18.15 2.83 3.31
C GLN A 29 -16.99 2.54 4.25
N ARG A 30 -16.24 1.45 3.99
CA ARG A 30 -14.98 1.14 4.66
C ARG A 30 -13.87 1.13 3.63
N ILE A 31 -12.78 1.84 3.91
CA ILE A 31 -11.65 1.97 3.00
C ILE A 31 -10.38 1.61 3.77
N SER A 32 -9.59 0.72 3.19
CA SER A 32 -8.25 0.41 3.67
C SER A 32 -7.21 1.19 2.88
N VAL A 33 -6.30 1.84 3.61
CA VAL A 33 -5.17 2.58 3.06
C VAL A 33 -3.90 2.05 3.69
N SER A 34 -2.84 1.88 2.91
CA SER A 34 -1.55 1.39 3.41
C SER A 34 -0.41 2.35 3.11
N TYR A 35 0.56 2.40 4.02
CA TYR A 35 1.81 3.15 3.93
C TYR A 35 2.98 2.25 4.34
N GLY A 36 4.11 2.36 3.62
CA GLY A 36 5.39 1.81 4.05
C GLY A 36 6.27 2.95 4.58
N ILE A 37 6.65 2.92 5.87
CA ILE A 37 7.28 4.07 6.51
C ILE A 37 8.43 3.71 7.44
N ASP A 38 9.41 4.62 7.52
CA ASP A 38 10.42 4.67 8.55
C ASP A 38 10.09 5.72 9.64
N ASN A 39 10.99 5.91 10.61
CA ASN A 39 10.80 6.89 11.67
C ASN A 39 10.74 8.35 11.18
N ASN A 40 11.43 8.68 10.08
CA ASN A 40 11.50 10.04 9.55
C ASN A 40 10.19 10.43 8.88
N TYR A 41 9.47 9.45 8.32
CA TYR A 41 8.21 9.65 7.65
C TYR A 41 6.98 9.63 8.58
N THR A 42 7.18 9.55 9.90
CA THR A 42 6.07 9.61 10.88
C THR A 42 5.18 10.84 10.70
N TYR A 43 5.77 12.05 10.66
CA TYR A 43 4.98 13.28 10.52
C TYR A 43 4.38 13.47 9.12
N PRO A 44 5.11 13.25 8.00
CA PRO A 44 4.49 13.24 6.68
C PRO A 44 3.27 12.32 6.61
N THR A 45 3.39 11.07 7.11
CA THR A 45 2.28 10.11 7.12
C THR A 45 1.08 10.61 7.94
N LEU A 46 1.32 11.19 9.13
CA LEU A 46 0.24 11.77 9.94
C LEU A 46 -0.48 12.89 9.18
N VAL A 47 0.25 13.75 8.47
CA VAL A 47 -0.34 14.81 7.63
C VAL A 47 -1.15 14.21 6.50
N SER A 48 -0.65 13.19 5.82
CA SER A 48 -1.38 12.45 4.77
C SER A 48 -2.69 11.85 5.32
N MET A 49 -2.63 11.13 6.45
CA MET A 49 -3.80 10.54 7.09
C MET A 49 -4.83 11.58 7.53
N ILE A 50 -4.38 12.70 8.09
CA ILE A 50 -5.26 13.82 8.46
C ILE A 50 -5.91 14.40 7.21
N SER A 51 -5.17 14.59 6.13
CA SER A 51 -5.75 15.11 4.88
C SER A 51 -6.87 14.21 4.34
N ILE A 52 -6.72 12.88 4.43
CA ILE A 52 -7.78 11.93 4.09
C ILE A 52 -8.99 12.13 4.99
N LEU A 53 -8.76 12.17 6.32
CA LEU A 53 -9.83 12.27 7.29
C LEU A 53 -10.60 13.61 7.18
N GLU A 54 -9.92 14.73 6.96
CA GLU A 54 -10.56 16.03 6.84
C GLU A 54 -11.33 16.21 5.50
N ASN A 55 -10.88 15.55 4.42
CA ASN A 55 -11.49 15.68 3.09
C ASN A 55 -12.44 14.54 2.74
N SER A 56 -12.81 13.69 3.69
CA SER A 56 -13.70 12.56 3.46
C SER A 56 -15.06 12.72 4.15
N SER A 57 -16.05 11.98 3.62
CA SER A 57 -17.40 11.92 4.20
C SER A 57 -17.37 11.39 5.64
N SER A 58 -18.23 11.94 6.51
CA SER A 58 -18.45 11.44 7.86
C SER A 58 -18.99 9.99 7.90
N TYR A 59 -19.48 9.47 6.77
CA TYR A 59 -19.96 8.10 6.61
C TYR A 59 -18.89 7.12 6.17
N THR A 60 -17.65 7.58 5.92
CA THR A 60 -16.53 6.74 5.52
C THR A 60 -15.64 6.42 6.72
N PHE A 61 -15.40 5.14 6.95
CA PHE A 61 -14.47 4.64 7.96
C PHE A 61 -13.18 4.16 7.32
N TYR A 62 -12.04 4.64 7.78
CA TYR A 62 -10.73 4.26 7.26
C TYR A 62 -10.02 3.26 8.17
N THR A 63 -9.37 2.27 7.55
CA THR A 63 -8.38 1.44 8.23
C THR A 63 -7.02 1.74 7.61
N PHE A 64 -6.12 2.32 8.39
CA PHE A 64 -4.76 2.61 7.98
C PHE A 64 -3.83 1.47 8.39
N HIS A 65 -3.13 0.89 7.43
CA HIS A 65 -2.14 -0.16 7.64
C HIS A 65 -0.75 0.44 7.47
N LEU A 66 0.00 0.54 8.57
CA LEU A 66 1.36 1.08 8.59
C LEU A 66 2.35 -0.08 8.61
N LEU A 67 3.08 -0.25 7.51
CA LEU A 67 4.12 -1.25 7.35
C LEU A 67 5.43 -0.64 7.85
N VAL A 68 5.97 -1.18 8.92
CA VAL A 68 7.15 -0.63 9.62
C VAL A 68 8.20 -1.69 9.89
N GLN A 69 9.45 -1.29 10.03
CA GLN A 69 10.52 -2.23 10.38
C GLN A 69 10.46 -2.59 11.86
N LYS A 70 10.34 -3.90 12.13
CA LYS A 70 10.30 -4.46 13.48
C LYS A 70 11.57 -4.11 14.26
N ASN A 71 11.42 -3.77 15.54
CA ASN A 71 12.48 -3.37 16.47
C ASN A 71 13.24 -2.10 16.09
N ILE A 72 12.94 -1.44 14.96
CA ILE A 72 13.56 -0.19 14.51
C ILE A 72 12.58 0.97 14.64
N PHE A 73 11.29 0.72 14.29
CA PHE A 73 10.27 1.75 14.40
C PHE A 73 10.01 2.09 15.87
N LYS A 74 10.11 3.37 16.22
CA LYS A 74 10.11 3.84 17.61
C LYS A 74 8.70 3.80 18.20
N LYS A 75 8.59 3.34 19.44
CA LYS A 75 7.33 3.29 20.19
C LYS A 75 6.65 4.66 20.31
N GLU A 76 7.43 5.72 20.52
CA GLU A 76 6.92 7.10 20.56
C GLU A 76 6.20 7.52 19.27
N ASN A 77 6.62 6.98 18.12
CA ASN A 77 5.97 7.22 16.84
C ASN A 77 4.67 6.43 16.70
N ILE A 78 4.64 5.19 17.19
CA ILE A 78 3.39 4.40 17.29
C ILE A 78 2.36 5.15 18.14
N GLU A 79 2.77 5.71 19.28
CA GLU A 79 1.88 6.46 20.19
C GLU A 79 1.23 7.67 19.50
N LYS A 80 1.98 8.37 18.61
CA LYS A 80 1.41 9.49 17.83
C LYS A 80 0.28 9.03 16.90
N PHE A 81 0.45 7.88 16.22
CA PHE A 81 -0.60 7.30 15.40
C PHE A 81 -1.80 6.86 16.22
N MET A 82 -1.58 6.21 17.37
CA MET A 82 -2.67 5.83 18.27
C MET A 82 -3.42 7.05 18.82
N HIS A 83 -2.73 8.19 18.99
CA HIS A 83 -3.39 9.44 19.37
C HIS A 83 -4.33 9.95 18.25
N LEU A 84 -3.90 9.84 16.98
CA LEU A 84 -4.76 10.17 15.84
C LEU A 84 -6.03 9.31 15.82
N GLU A 85 -5.91 8.00 16.03
CA GLU A 85 -7.05 7.08 16.11
C GLU A 85 -8.06 7.50 17.19
N LYS A 86 -7.56 7.90 18.37
CA LYS A 86 -8.42 8.40 19.46
C LYS A 86 -9.10 9.72 19.12
N LYS A 87 -8.45 10.60 18.36
CA LYS A 87 -8.99 11.90 17.96
C LYS A 87 -10.09 11.76 16.90
N TYR A 88 -9.93 10.83 15.96
CA TYR A 88 -10.87 10.62 14.86
C TYR A 88 -11.63 9.31 15.03
N ASN A 89 -12.90 9.37 15.47
CA ASN A 89 -13.75 8.20 15.74
C ASN A 89 -14.06 7.32 14.51
N ARG A 90 -13.58 7.67 13.34
CA ARG A 90 -13.84 7.01 12.06
C ARG A 90 -12.59 6.48 11.37
N CYS A 91 -11.57 6.17 12.15
CA CYS A 91 -10.42 5.43 11.66
C CYS A 91 -9.92 4.39 12.67
N LYS A 92 -9.24 3.39 12.15
CA LYS A 92 -8.45 2.41 12.91
C LYS A 92 -7.04 2.39 12.33
N ILE A 93 -6.04 2.21 13.17
CA ILE A 93 -4.64 2.11 12.78
C ILE A 93 -4.10 0.74 13.13
N ASN A 94 -3.64 0.02 12.12
CA ASN A 94 -2.99 -1.28 12.25
C ASN A 94 -1.49 -1.11 11.98
N ILE A 95 -0.66 -1.41 12.97
CA ILE A 95 0.79 -1.45 12.80
C ILE A 95 1.18 -2.88 12.41
N ILE A 96 1.85 -3.03 11.26
CA ILE A 96 2.35 -4.31 10.75
C ILE A 96 3.87 -4.24 10.78
N GLU A 97 4.47 -4.96 11.72
CA GLU A 97 5.92 -5.01 11.90
C GLU A 97 6.53 -6.08 10.99
N LEU A 98 7.50 -5.67 10.17
CA LEU A 98 8.21 -6.50 9.21
C LEU A 98 9.68 -6.66 9.59
N THR A 99 10.23 -7.85 9.36
CA THR A 99 11.66 -8.13 9.55
C THR A 99 12.40 -8.02 8.21
N ASN A 100 13.72 -7.84 8.28
CA ASN A 100 14.56 -7.81 7.08
C ASN A 100 14.56 -9.14 6.31
N GLU A 101 14.22 -10.24 6.97
CA GLU A 101 14.13 -11.58 6.36
C GLU A 101 13.02 -11.63 5.31
N ASN A 102 11.93 -10.88 5.51
CA ASN A 102 10.82 -10.80 4.56
C ASN A 102 11.24 -10.23 3.19
N LEU A 103 12.35 -9.49 3.15
CA LEU A 103 12.88 -8.84 1.95
C LEU A 103 14.41 -8.97 1.86
N SER A 104 14.93 -10.17 2.12
CA SER A 104 16.39 -10.44 2.08
C SER A 104 17.00 -10.14 0.71
N ASN A 105 16.22 -10.25 -0.37
CA ASN A 105 16.63 -10.05 -1.74
C ASN A 105 16.43 -8.61 -2.27
N ALA A 106 15.90 -7.70 -1.44
CA ALA A 106 15.75 -6.29 -1.81
C ALA A 106 17.12 -5.61 -1.92
N ASN A 107 17.30 -4.80 -2.96
CA ASN A 107 18.50 -3.98 -3.13
C ASN A 107 18.43 -2.73 -2.23
N LYS A 108 19.01 -2.81 -1.04
CA LYS A 108 18.98 -1.76 -0.01
C LYS A 108 19.95 -0.60 -0.26
N ASN A 109 20.73 -0.64 -1.36
CA ASN A 109 21.81 0.34 -1.56
C ASN A 109 21.32 1.71 -2.03
N ARG A 110 20.11 1.79 -2.58
CA ARG A 110 19.61 3.03 -3.20
C ARG A 110 18.31 3.54 -2.56
N TYR A 111 17.42 2.64 -2.14
CA TYR A 111 16.13 2.99 -1.55
C TYR A 111 15.95 2.31 -0.19
N PRO A 112 15.21 2.94 0.73
CA PRO A 112 14.89 2.32 2.01
C PRO A 112 14.05 1.06 1.81
N ILE A 113 14.21 0.10 2.70
CA ILE A 113 13.51 -1.20 2.61
C ILE A 113 11.99 -1.03 2.64
N GLU A 114 11.51 0.03 3.26
CA GLU A 114 10.11 0.38 3.39
C GLU A 114 9.43 0.60 2.03
N ALA A 115 10.17 1.01 1.01
CA ALA A 115 9.67 1.13 -0.36
C ALA A 115 9.19 -0.22 -0.92
N TYR A 116 9.83 -1.31 -0.53
CA TYR A 116 9.46 -2.67 -0.98
C TYR A 116 8.27 -3.26 -0.24
N TYR A 117 7.86 -2.70 0.90
CA TYR A 117 6.79 -3.27 1.73
C TYR A 117 5.46 -3.37 0.99
N ARG A 118 5.19 -2.49 0.01
CA ARG A 118 3.99 -2.55 -0.84
C ARG A 118 3.87 -3.84 -1.65
N LEU A 119 4.99 -4.49 -1.97
CA LEU A 119 5.03 -5.77 -2.69
C LEU A 119 4.52 -6.94 -1.84
N LEU A 120 4.52 -6.78 -0.51
CA LEU A 120 4.07 -7.78 0.45
C LEU A 120 2.57 -7.69 0.78
N LEU A 121 1.89 -6.60 0.41
CA LEU A 121 0.49 -6.36 0.77
C LEU A 121 -0.44 -7.55 0.49
N PRO A 122 -0.33 -8.29 -0.64
CA PRO A 122 -1.22 -9.41 -0.92
C PRO A 122 -1.14 -10.54 0.12
N ILE A 123 0.02 -10.76 0.74
CA ILE A 123 0.22 -11.81 1.77
C ILE A 123 0.06 -11.29 3.19
N LEU A 124 0.23 -9.98 3.43
CA LEU A 124 0.10 -9.38 4.75
C LEU A 124 -1.36 -9.06 5.12
N ILE A 125 -2.17 -8.70 4.13
CA ILE A 125 -3.54 -8.25 4.34
C ILE A 125 -4.48 -9.18 3.57
N VAL A 126 -4.94 -10.24 4.26
CA VAL A 126 -5.68 -11.34 3.63
C VAL A 126 -7.20 -11.17 3.65
N ASP A 127 -7.71 -10.33 4.55
CA ASP A 127 -9.15 -10.23 4.84
C ASP A 127 -9.89 -9.22 3.97
N ILE A 128 -9.19 -8.49 3.11
CA ILE A 128 -9.77 -7.50 2.21
C ILE A 128 -9.41 -7.78 0.75
N ASP A 129 -10.29 -7.38 -0.15
CA ASP A 129 -10.14 -7.62 -1.59
C ASP A 129 -9.32 -6.51 -2.27
N ARG A 130 -9.42 -5.27 -1.82
CA ARG A 130 -8.77 -4.10 -2.42
C ARG A 130 -8.20 -3.17 -1.36
N ILE A 131 -7.10 -2.49 -1.70
CA ILE A 131 -6.45 -1.49 -0.86
C ILE A 131 -5.93 -0.33 -1.70
N ILE A 132 -5.91 0.87 -1.12
CA ILE A 132 -5.18 2.01 -1.66
C ILE A 132 -3.82 2.05 -0.97
N TYR A 133 -2.74 2.09 -1.75
CA TYR A 133 -1.41 2.38 -1.25
C TYR A 133 -1.05 3.83 -1.55
N LEU A 134 -0.49 4.52 -0.57
CA LEU A 134 -0.01 5.89 -0.70
C LEU A 134 1.43 6.01 -0.18
N ASP A 135 2.28 6.74 -0.89
CA ASP A 135 3.54 7.21 -0.31
C ASP A 135 3.25 8.20 0.82
N ALA A 136 4.11 8.19 1.83
CA ALA A 136 3.89 8.89 3.09
C ALA A 136 3.84 10.43 2.99
N ASP A 137 4.32 10.99 1.88
CA ASP A 137 4.36 12.42 1.57
C ASP A 137 3.25 12.88 0.61
N THR A 138 2.23 12.05 0.41
CA THR A 138 1.05 12.39 -0.39
C THR A 138 0.04 13.21 0.42
N LEU A 139 -0.68 14.12 -0.27
CA LEU A 139 -1.83 14.83 0.29
C LEU A 139 -3.09 14.45 -0.48
N VAL A 140 -4.19 14.25 0.25
CA VAL A 140 -5.48 13.86 -0.32
C VAL A 140 -6.50 14.96 -0.12
N PHE A 141 -7.08 15.47 -1.21
CA PHE A 141 -8.00 16.60 -1.21
C PHE A 141 -9.46 16.21 -1.49
N THR A 142 -9.75 14.89 -1.58
CA THR A 142 -11.10 14.38 -1.88
C THR A 142 -11.35 13.06 -1.17
N ASP A 143 -12.61 12.66 -1.06
CA ASP A 143 -12.99 11.36 -0.51
C ASP A 143 -12.51 10.22 -1.42
N LEU A 144 -11.84 9.23 -0.85
CA LEU A 144 -11.30 8.09 -1.58
C LEU A 144 -12.35 7.02 -1.96
N THR A 145 -13.62 7.24 -1.62
CA THR A 145 -14.72 6.31 -1.93
C THR A 145 -14.85 6.04 -3.43
N GLU A 146 -14.67 7.07 -4.25
CA GLU A 146 -14.72 6.87 -5.69
C GLU A 146 -13.53 6.05 -6.20
N MET A 147 -12.33 6.33 -5.68
CA MET A 147 -11.11 5.62 -6.07
C MET A 147 -11.18 4.13 -5.73
N ILE A 148 -11.58 3.76 -4.51
CA ILE A 148 -11.62 2.35 -4.09
C ILE A 148 -12.66 1.53 -4.87
N ASN A 149 -13.69 2.18 -5.40
CA ASN A 149 -14.77 1.56 -6.16
C ASN A 149 -14.55 1.58 -7.69
N LEU A 150 -13.41 2.08 -8.17
CA LEU A 150 -13.10 2.03 -9.61
C LEU A 150 -13.17 0.61 -10.16
N GLU A 151 -13.68 0.49 -11.37
CA GLU A 151 -13.61 -0.77 -12.11
C GLU A 151 -12.17 -1.04 -12.52
N MET A 152 -11.64 -2.18 -12.11
CA MET A 152 -10.27 -2.59 -12.42
C MET A 152 -10.19 -3.51 -13.64
N ASN A 153 -11.35 -3.99 -14.14
CA ASN A 153 -11.42 -4.97 -15.23
C ASN A 153 -10.48 -6.16 -14.97
N ASN A 154 -9.53 -6.40 -15.88
CA ASN A 154 -8.51 -7.44 -15.73
C ASN A 154 -7.20 -6.92 -15.09
N SER A 155 -7.18 -5.67 -14.61
CA SER A 155 -5.99 -5.09 -14.00
C SER A 155 -5.85 -5.56 -12.54
N LEU A 156 -4.62 -5.84 -12.15
CA LEU A 156 -4.25 -6.16 -10.77
C LEU A 156 -3.93 -4.90 -9.96
N ILE A 157 -3.55 -3.84 -10.66
CA ILE A 157 -3.15 -2.57 -10.07
C ILE A 157 -3.51 -1.41 -11.00
N LEU A 158 -3.92 -0.28 -10.41
CA LEU A 158 -4.05 1.00 -11.12
C LEU A 158 -3.08 2.00 -10.51
N GLY A 159 -2.43 2.79 -11.36
CA GLY A 159 -1.51 3.85 -10.96
C GLY A 159 -1.49 5.00 -11.96
N PHE A 160 -0.73 6.05 -11.67
CA PHE A 160 -0.52 7.16 -12.62
C PHE A 160 0.65 6.87 -13.54
N VAL A 161 0.53 7.26 -14.80
CA VAL A 161 1.63 7.15 -15.76
C VAL A 161 2.83 7.99 -15.30
N ASP A 162 4.01 7.39 -15.27
CA ASP A 162 5.27 8.09 -15.02
C ASP A 162 5.85 8.64 -16.33
N ASN A 163 5.39 9.80 -16.74
CA ASN A 163 5.87 10.45 -17.95
C ASN A 163 7.35 10.88 -17.88
N GLY A 164 7.96 10.90 -16.71
CA GLY A 164 9.36 11.25 -16.49
C GLY A 164 10.33 10.09 -16.62
N TYR A 165 9.84 8.85 -16.62
CA TYR A 165 10.69 7.66 -16.61
C TYR A 165 11.15 7.26 -17.99
N LYS A 166 12.27 7.84 -18.42
CA LYS A 166 12.86 7.63 -19.77
C LYS A 166 13.40 6.22 -20.01
N ASN A 167 13.60 5.43 -18.97
CA ASN A 167 14.24 4.12 -19.08
C ASN A 167 13.26 2.93 -19.14
N ALA A 168 11.94 3.18 -19.20
CA ALA A 168 10.95 2.10 -19.30
C ALA A 168 11.19 1.17 -20.50
N GLU A 169 11.64 1.75 -21.63
CA GLU A 169 11.87 1.02 -22.87
C GLU A 169 12.99 -0.01 -22.77
N GLN A 170 13.99 0.17 -21.89
CA GLN A 170 15.03 -0.84 -21.66
C GLN A 170 14.48 -2.15 -21.10
N TYR A 171 13.29 -2.10 -20.49
CA TYR A 171 12.56 -3.26 -19.98
C TYR A 171 11.47 -3.74 -20.96
N GLY A 172 11.44 -3.22 -22.18
CA GLY A 172 10.42 -3.55 -23.18
C GLY A 172 9.04 -2.93 -22.90
N ILE A 173 8.95 -1.97 -21.98
CA ILE A 173 7.71 -1.29 -21.60
C ILE A 173 7.68 0.08 -22.27
N LYS A 174 6.59 0.37 -23.00
CA LYS A 174 6.39 1.70 -23.56
C LYS A 174 6.20 2.70 -22.42
N THR A 175 6.84 3.87 -22.49
CA THR A 175 6.85 4.88 -21.41
C THR A 175 5.45 5.23 -20.92
N TYR A 176 4.47 5.36 -21.82
CA TYR A 176 3.09 5.67 -21.47
C TYR A 176 2.32 4.52 -20.80
N LEU A 177 2.91 3.33 -20.66
CA LEU A 177 2.38 2.18 -19.93
C LEU A 177 3.06 1.98 -18.58
N TYR A 178 4.09 2.77 -18.26
CA TYR A 178 4.84 2.67 -17.03
C TYR A 178 4.21 3.57 -15.97
N ILE A 179 3.87 3.01 -14.81
CA ILE A 179 3.22 3.74 -13.72
C ILE A 179 4.18 4.07 -12.58
N THR A 180 3.88 5.17 -11.86
CA THR A 180 4.51 5.45 -10.56
C THR A 180 4.00 4.48 -9.51
N SER A 181 4.82 4.23 -8.47
CA SER A 181 4.44 3.36 -7.35
C SER A 181 3.88 4.11 -6.14
N GLY A 182 3.83 5.45 -6.16
CA GLY A 182 3.48 6.27 -4.99
C GLY A 182 1.99 6.36 -4.67
N VAL A 183 1.12 6.16 -5.67
CA VAL A 183 -0.35 6.13 -5.48
C VAL A 183 -0.92 4.98 -6.29
N LEU A 184 -1.46 3.98 -5.60
CA LEU A 184 -1.91 2.75 -6.24
C LEU A 184 -3.27 2.32 -5.69
N LEU A 185 -4.14 1.83 -6.57
CA LEU A 185 -5.27 0.99 -6.20
C LEU A 185 -4.91 -0.46 -6.53
N ILE A 186 -4.93 -1.34 -5.54
CA ILE A 186 -4.41 -2.72 -5.64
C ILE A 186 -5.55 -3.72 -5.43
N ASN A 187 -5.69 -4.68 -6.33
CA ASN A 187 -6.58 -5.82 -6.21
C ASN A 187 -5.86 -6.97 -5.50
N LEU A 188 -5.88 -6.95 -4.18
CA LEU A 188 -5.19 -7.94 -3.35
C LEU A 188 -5.71 -9.36 -3.59
N LYS A 189 -7.03 -9.50 -3.79
CA LYS A 189 -7.67 -10.79 -4.03
C LYS A 189 -7.13 -11.47 -5.29
N GLU A 190 -7.10 -10.75 -6.40
CA GLU A 190 -6.60 -11.34 -7.65
C GLU A 190 -5.08 -11.52 -7.60
N MET A 191 -4.34 -10.62 -6.94
CA MET A 191 -2.89 -10.80 -6.73
C MET A 191 -2.58 -12.06 -5.92
N ARG A 192 -3.38 -12.38 -4.89
CA ARG A 192 -3.24 -13.63 -4.12
C ARG A 192 -3.50 -14.86 -4.99
N LYS A 193 -4.59 -14.86 -5.77
CA LYS A 193 -4.92 -15.98 -6.67
C LYS A 193 -3.80 -16.30 -7.67
N GLU A 194 -3.11 -15.26 -8.13
CA GLU A 194 -2.04 -15.39 -9.11
C GLU A 194 -0.64 -15.53 -8.49
N ASN A 195 -0.55 -15.60 -7.15
CA ASN A 195 0.72 -15.69 -6.40
C ASN A 195 1.71 -14.57 -6.78
N ILE A 196 1.22 -13.32 -6.92
CA ILE A 196 2.02 -12.20 -7.44
C ILE A 196 3.20 -11.89 -6.52
N THR A 197 3.04 -11.95 -5.19
CA THR A 197 4.16 -11.71 -4.27
C THR A 197 5.33 -12.66 -4.52
N GLN A 198 5.07 -13.93 -4.82
CA GLN A 198 6.11 -14.89 -5.19
C GLN A 198 6.83 -14.49 -6.50
N LYS A 199 6.08 -14.02 -7.50
CA LYS A 199 6.66 -13.55 -8.77
C LYS A 199 7.53 -12.30 -8.57
N PHE A 200 7.18 -11.41 -7.65
CA PHE A 200 8.03 -10.29 -7.26
C PHE A 200 9.35 -10.77 -6.66
N PHE A 201 9.32 -11.75 -5.76
CA PHE A 201 10.53 -12.31 -5.16
C PHE A 201 11.42 -13.01 -6.17
N GLU A 202 10.85 -13.82 -7.06
CA GLU A 202 11.59 -14.48 -8.14
C GLU A 202 12.25 -13.46 -9.07
N PHE A 203 11.54 -12.38 -9.41
CA PHE A 203 12.09 -11.31 -10.21
C PHE A 203 13.26 -10.60 -9.50
N MET A 204 13.11 -10.26 -8.21
CA MET A 204 14.17 -9.63 -7.42
C MET A 204 15.41 -10.52 -7.33
N GLU A 205 15.23 -11.82 -7.07
CA GLU A 205 16.35 -12.77 -7.01
C GLU A 205 17.15 -12.82 -8.30
N ASN A 206 16.44 -12.89 -9.44
CA ASN A 206 17.07 -13.00 -10.76
C ASN A 206 17.71 -11.68 -11.26
N ASN A 207 17.39 -10.54 -10.64
CA ASN A 207 17.79 -9.21 -11.13
C ASN A 207 18.48 -8.33 -10.08
N LYS A 208 19.05 -8.89 -9.04
CA LYS A 208 19.62 -8.17 -7.87
C LYS A 208 20.51 -6.96 -8.21
N ASN A 209 21.23 -7.01 -9.32
CA ASN A 209 22.23 -5.99 -9.68
C ASN A 209 21.74 -4.99 -10.74
N ASN A 210 20.54 -5.16 -11.28
CA ASN A 210 20.10 -4.45 -12.50
C ASN A 210 18.92 -3.49 -12.28
N LEU A 211 18.36 -3.41 -11.06
CA LEU A 211 17.20 -2.56 -10.80
C LEU A 211 17.60 -1.10 -10.63
N ILE A 212 16.95 -0.20 -11.37
CA ILE A 212 17.16 1.25 -11.30
C ILE A 212 16.18 1.90 -10.34
N GLN A 213 14.91 1.51 -10.41
CA GLN A 213 13.85 1.91 -9.48
C GLN A 213 13.21 0.63 -8.93
N GLU A 214 13.59 0.27 -7.74
CA GLU A 214 13.39 -1.06 -7.19
C GLU A 214 11.93 -1.51 -7.23
N ASP A 215 11.09 -1.02 -6.34
CA ASP A 215 9.70 -1.43 -6.22
C ASP A 215 8.85 -1.03 -7.44
N GLN A 216 9.05 0.19 -7.95
CA GLN A 216 8.34 0.68 -9.13
C GLN A 216 8.69 -0.14 -10.38
N THR A 217 9.98 -0.46 -10.59
CA THR A 217 10.43 -1.27 -11.71
C THR A 217 9.89 -2.70 -11.61
N ILE A 218 9.94 -3.30 -10.43
CA ILE A 218 9.40 -4.64 -10.17
C ILE A 218 7.91 -4.70 -10.52
N ILE A 219 7.12 -3.74 -10.02
CA ILE A 219 5.68 -3.66 -10.29
C ILE A 219 5.42 -3.60 -11.80
N ASN A 220 6.08 -2.69 -12.49
CA ASN A 220 5.84 -2.45 -13.91
C ASN A 220 6.23 -3.64 -14.80
N ILE A 221 7.32 -4.34 -14.48
CA ILE A 221 7.76 -5.49 -15.26
C ILE A 221 6.91 -6.72 -14.94
N VAL A 222 6.77 -7.08 -13.68
CA VAL A 222 6.07 -8.31 -13.28
C VAL A 222 4.59 -8.25 -13.60
N LEU A 223 3.97 -7.07 -13.52
CA LEU A 223 2.55 -6.87 -13.81
C LEU A 223 2.30 -6.35 -15.23
N HIS A 224 3.28 -6.35 -16.12
CA HIS A 224 3.09 -5.91 -17.50
C HIS A 224 1.88 -6.61 -18.15
N GLY A 225 0.99 -5.83 -18.76
CA GLY A 225 -0.26 -6.32 -19.34
C GLY A 225 -1.42 -6.47 -18.32
N LYS A 226 -1.18 -6.24 -17.02
CA LYS A 226 -2.19 -6.28 -15.94
C LYS A 226 -2.23 -4.99 -15.14
N ILE A 227 -1.66 -3.92 -15.67
CA ILE A 227 -1.67 -2.58 -15.12
C ILE A 227 -2.75 -1.77 -15.81
N GLY A 228 -3.53 -1.05 -15.05
CA GLY A 228 -4.44 -0.04 -15.53
C GLY A 228 -4.07 1.36 -15.01
N PHE A 229 -4.83 2.38 -15.39
CA PHE A 229 -4.50 3.76 -15.06
C PHE A 229 -5.56 4.38 -14.16
N LEU A 230 -5.09 5.13 -13.17
CA LEU A 230 -5.96 5.98 -12.38
C LEU A 230 -6.41 7.18 -13.21
N PRO A 231 -7.71 7.57 -13.10
CA PRO A 231 -8.18 8.81 -13.72
C PRO A 231 -7.39 10.03 -13.21
N PRO A 232 -7.07 11.00 -14.09
CA PRO A 232 -6.25 12.18 -13.72
C PRO A 232 -6.79 13.00 -12.55
N LYS A 233 -8.09 12.96 -12.29
CA LYS A 233 -8.74 13.66 -11.16
C LYS A 233 -8.26 13.22 -9.77
N PHE A 234 -7.59 12.07 -9.64
CA PHE A 234 -6.99 11.58 -8.38
C PHE A 234 -5.52 11.95 -8.25
N GLY A 235 -4.92 12.54 -9.29
CA GLY A 235 -3.54 13.03 -9.30
C GLY A 235 -3.50 14.55 -9.46
N ILE A 236 -2.37 15.14 -9.13
CA ILE A 236 -2.06 16.54 -9.37
C ILE A 236 -1.21 16.64 -10.62
#